data_298f8fb76f1b3ef9c23d3bd8dc4b902b
#
_entry.id   298f8fb76f1b3ef9c23d3bd8dc4b902b
#
_cell.length_a   1.000
_cell.length_b   1.000
_cell.length_c   1.000
_cell.angle_alpha   90.00
_cell.angle_beta   90.00
_cell.angle_gamma   90.00
#
_symmetry.space_group_name_H-M   'P 1'
#
loop_
_entity.id
_entity.type
_entity.pdbx_description
1 polymer ?
#
loop_
_entity_poly.entity_id
_entity_poly.type
_entity_poly.pdbx_seq_one_letter_code
_entity_poly.pdbx_strand_id
1 'polypeptide(L)'
;MASIELYLLITAFLMLLSVFASKLSNKFGIPSLFIFLGLGMLAGSDGILGIHFDDVELAQNIGTLALIFILFGGGLDTAWKSIKPVLKDGLILATLGVLFTAFFVAICVYYLLNFTFIESLLVGAIISSTDAAAVFAILRAKGISLKKKLTPLLELESGSNDPMAIFLTVAILQILMLPQTSDIGEWIFKFFLQFLLGGVFGFIFGILLPQILNRIHLSFYGLYPVFTIGWILFLFSGVSLLGGNGFLAVYLAGIVTNTKEFVHKKNLTGFHDGLSWIMQIAVFLALGLLVFPSQLPDVAVSGLIIAFWLMFVARPLGVFITTIFSSFSIREKAFISWVGLRGAVPIVLATYPYLQGYEKSNLIFNIVFFVVLFSILVQGTTLPFVAKWLKVESKSKDFKPENVIASPLFYHTLKQFYIEENSKVIGLSIVELNLPSDFLILLIKRENDYIKPTGSTILEENDMLLIQCNSENRYKKVLKRFNS
;
A
#
# COMPACT_ATOMS: atom_id res chain seq x y z
N MET A 1 -37.10 -2.30 -3.44
CA MET A 1 -35.71 -2.11 -3.92
C MET A 1 -35.35 -0.65 -3.73
N ALA A 2 -34.25 -0.34 -3.06
CA ALA A 2 -33.76 1.02 -3.00
C ALA A 2 -33.36 1.47 -4.42
N SER A 3 -33.58 2.75 -4.76
CA SER A 3 -33.21 3.27 -6.08
C SER A 3 -31.70 3.37 -6.24
N ILE A 4 -31.17 3.30 -7.44
CA ILE A 4 -29.74 3.40 -7.71
C ILE A 4 -29.16 4.72 -7.18
N GLU A 5 -29.99 5.80 -7.20
CA GLU A 5 -29.60 7.11 -6.68
C GLU A 5 -29.30 7.07 -5.18
N LEU A 6 -30.08 6.28 -4.42
CA LEU A 6 -29.87 6.11 -3.00
C LEU A 6 -28.53 5.38 -2.71
N TYR A 7 -28.24 4.30 -3.47
CA TYR A 7 -26.96 3.62 -3.33
C TYR A 7 -25.78 4.50 -3.69
N LEU A 8 -25.89 5.30 -4.77
CA LEU A 8 -24.84 6.24 -5.16
C LEU A 8 -24.67 7.34 -4.11
N LEU A 9 -25.76 7.87 -3.54
CA LEU A 9 -25.72 8.88 -2.50
C LEU A 9 -25.01 8.36 -1.24
N ILE A 10 -25.37 7.15 -0.79
CA ILE A 10 -24.75 6.51 0.37
C ILE A 10 -23.26 6.27 0.12
N THR A 11 -22.89 5.70 -1.02
CA THR A 11 -21.50 5.43 -1.37
C THR A 11 -20.69 6.74 -1.43
N ALA A 12 -21.20 7.77 -2.07
CA ALA A 12 -20.56 9.07 -2.14
C ALA A 12 -20.38 9.70 -0.74
N PHE A 13 -21.43 9.63 0.10
CA PHE A 13 -21.37 10.12 1.48
C PHE A 13 -20.32 9.40 2.31
N LEU A 14 -20.27 8.06 2.27
CA LEU A 14 -19.29 7.26 2.99
C LEU A 14 -17.86 7.52 2.49
N MET A 15 -17.65 7.67 1.19
CA MET A 15 -16.35 8.04 0.64
C MET A 15 -15.89 9.42 1.10
N LEU A 16 -16.75 10.43 1.02
CA LEU A 16 -16.43 11.78 1.49
C LEU A 16 -16.13 11.79 2.99
N LEU A 17 -16.96 11.10 3.78
CA LEU A 17 -16.76 10.98 5.22
C LEU A 17 -15.43 10.29 5.54
N SER A 18 -15.05 9.25 4.78
CA SER A 18 -13.76 8.56 4.92
C SER A 18 -12.58 9.49 4.66
N VAL A 19 -12.65 10.34 3.62
CA VAL A 19 -11.59 11.32 3.33
C VAL A 19 -11.47 12.36 4.45
N PHE A 20 -12.58 12.90 4.95
CA PHE A 20 -12.56 13.84 6.09
C PHE A 20 -12.05 13.18 7.36
N ALA A 21 -12.48 11.95 7.63
CA ALA A 21 -12.07 11.17 8.78
C ALA A 21 -10.56 10.81 8.74
N SER A 22 -10.00 10.58 7.54
CA SER A 22 -8.55 10.40 7.35
C SER A 22 -7.74 11.63 7.81
N LYS A 23 -8.24 12.85 7.59
CA LYS A 23 -7.62 14.07 8.13
C LYS A 23 -7.63 14.11 9.66
N LEU A 24 -8.72 13.63 10.27
CA LEU A 24 -8.88 13.55 11.71
C LEU A 24 -7.97 12.47 12.31
N SER A 25 -7.79 11.33 11.61
CA SER A 25 -6.87 10.26 11.93
C SER A 25 -5.46 10.78 12.24
N ASN A 26 -4.92 11.63 11.38
CA ASN A 26 -3.58 12.21 11.54
C ASN A 26 -3.46 13.06 12.81
N LYS A 27 -4.54 13.73 13.22
CA LYS A 27 -4.58 14.56 14.43
C LYS A 27 -4.59 13.71 15.71
N PHE A 28 -5.40 12.66 15.75
CA PHE A 28 -5.55 11.79 16.92
C PHE A 28 -4.56 10.62 16.96
N GLY A 29 -3.85 10.35 15.86
CA GLY A 29 -2.91 9.23 15.78
C GLY A 29 -3.57 7.86 15.67
N ILE A 30 -4.86 7.81 15.29
CA ILE A 30 -5.59 6.58 15.02
C ILE A 30 -5.37 6.21 13.55
N PRO A 31 -5.08 4.95 13.20
CA PRO A 31 -4.93 4.54 11.80
C PRO A 31 -6.20 4.83 10.96
N SER A 32 -6.04 5.42 9.76
CA SER A 32 -7.19 5.74 8.89
C SER A 32 -8.02 4.50 8.52
N LEU A 33 -7.35 3.35 8.33
CA LEU A 33 -8.02 2.08 8.02
C LEU A 33 -8.99 1.63 9.12
N PHE A 34 -8.63 1.86 10.40
CA PHE A 34 -9.52 1.61 11.53
C PHE A 34 -10.80 2.47 11.44
N ILE A 35 -10.65 3.73 11.03
CA ILE A 35 -11.79 4.64 10.89
C ILE A 35 -12.68 4.20 9.72
N PHE A 36 -12.11 3.79 8.58
CA PHE A 36 -12.90 3.30 7.44
C PHE A 36 -13.69 2.04 7.81
N LEU A 37 -13.05 1.11 8.51
CA LEU A 37 -13.71 -0.09 9.03
C LEU A 37 -14.86 0.26 9.98
N GLY A 38 -14.60 1.17 10.94
CA GLY A 38 -15.60 1.66 11.89
C GLY A 38 -16.77 2.39 11.21
N LEU A 39 -16.51 3.18 10.17
CA LEU A 39 -17.55 3.83 9.36
C LEU A 39 -18.42 2.79 8.64
N GLY A 40 -17.81 1.73 8.09
CA GLY A 40 -18.55 0.61 7.51
C GLY A 40 -19.45 -0.08 8.54
N MET A 41 -18.94 -0.35 9.75
CA MET A 41 -19.72 -0.95 10.84
C MET A 41 -20.89 -0.05 11.27
N LEU A 42 -20.66 1.27 11.42
CA LEU A 42 -21.70 2.22 11.77
C LEU A 42 -22.77 2.40 10.69
N ALA A 43 -22.41 2.16 9.42
CA ALA A 43 -23.33 2.17 8.30
C ALA A 43 -24.07 0.85 8.11
N GLY A 44 -23.52 -0.26 8.59
CA GLY A 44 -24.04 -1.62 8.41
C GLY A 44 -25.36 -1.92 9.10
N SER A 45 -25.77 -3.19 9.08
CA SER A 45 -27.07 -3.67 9.51
C SER A 45 -27.40 -3.35 10.99
N ASP A 46 -26.41 -3.47 11.88
CA ASP A 46 -26.55 -3.14 13.31
C ASP A 46 -26.17 -1.69 13.63
N GLY A 47 -25.76 -0.93 12.61
CA GLY A 47 -25.30 0.42 12.76
C GLY A 47 -26.41 1.47 12.60
N ILE A 48 -26.01 2.76 12.67
CA ILE A 48 -26.96 3.91 12.65
C ILE A 48 -27.71 4.02 11.32
N LEU A 49 -27.08 3.66 10.19
CA LEU A 49 -27.70 3.78 8.88
C LEU A 49 -28.54 2.53 8.50
N GLY A 50 -28.36 1.41 9.18
CA GLY A 50 -29.12 0.18 8.97
C GLY A 50 -28.99 -0.40 7.55
N ILE A 51 -27.86 -0.21 6.87
CA ILE A 51 -27.64 -0.72 5.52
C ILE A 51 -27.46 -2.21 5.60
N HIS A 52 -28.41 -2.96 5.04
CA HIS A 52 -28.32 -4.40 4.99
C HIS A 52 -27.36 -4.83 3.89
N PHE A 53 -26.21 -5.36 4.29
CA PHE A 53 -25.16 -5.85 3.41
C PHE A 53 -24.64 -7.19 3.96
N ASP A 54 -25.15 -8.28 3.39
CA ASP A 54 -24.84 -9.66 3.78
C ASP A 54 -24.28 -10.49 2.61
N ASP A 55 -24.03 -9.84 1.47
CA ASP A 55 -23.46 -10.47 0.28
C ASP A 55 -21.93 -10.66 0.43
N VAL A 56 -21.57 -11.83 0.96
CA VAL A 56 -20.18 -12.23 1.19
C VAL A 56 -19.42 -12.37 -0.13
N GLU A 57 -20.08 -12.82 -1.20
CA GLU A 57 -19.47 -12.97 -2.52
C GLU A 57 -19.10 -11.61 -3.10
N LEU A 58 -20.01 -10.64 -3.04
CA LEU A 58 -19.72 -9.27 -3.46
C LEU A 58 -18.59 -8.64 -2.64
N ALA A 59 -18.59 -8.84 -1.32
CA ALA A 59 -17.52 -8.35 -0.45
C ALA A 59 -16.15 -8.97 -0.81
N GLN A 60 -16.10 -10.28 -1.10
CA GLN A 60 -14.88 -10.95 -1.56
C GLN A 60 -14.42 -10.44 -2.93
N ASN A 61 -15.34 -10.23 -3.88
CA ASN A 61 -15.03 -9.72 -5.20
C ASN A 61 -14.45 -8.29 -5.12
N ILE A 62 -15.04 -7.42 -4.29
CA ILE A 62 -14.50 -6.09 -3.99
C ILE A 62 -13.10 -6.22 -3.36
N GLY A 63 -12.93 -7.11 -2.40
CA GLY A 63 -11.65 -7.38 -1.76
C GLY A 63 -10.58 -7.84 -2.74
N THR A 64 -10.91 -8.79 -3.62
CA THR A 64 -10.02 -9.31 -4.66
C THR A 64 -9.58 -8.19 -5.62
N LEU A 65 -10.55 -7.41 -6.13
CA LEU A 65 -10.25 -6.30 -7.02
C LEU A 65 -9.38 -5.23 -6.32
N ALA A 66 -9.70 -4.93 -5.07
CA ALA A 66 -8.92 -3.99 -4.28
C ALA A 66 -7.47 -4.46 -4.09
N LEU A 67 -7.27 -5.71 -3.72
CA LEU A 67 -5.94 -6.28 -3.51
C LEU A 67 -5.08 -6.27 -4.78
N ILE A 68 -5.67 -6.52 -5.96
CA ILE A 68 -4.96 -6.44 -7.25
C ILE A 68 -4.31 -5.05 -7.42
N PHE A 69 -5.07 -3.98 -7.23
CA PHE A 69 -4.55 -2.62 -7.43
C PHE A 69 -3.67 -2.14 -6.29
N ILE A 70 -3.96 -2.51 -5.04
CA ILE A 70 -3.13 -2.19 -3.88
C ILE A 70 -1.74 -2.83 -4.02
N LEU A 71 -1.67 -4.12 -4.40
CA LEU A 71 -0.42 -4.83 -4.58
C LEU A 71 0.40 -4.29 -5.75
N PHE A 72 -0.24 -3.95 -6.88
CA PHE A 72 0.48 -3.35 -8.00
C PHE A 72 1.03 -1.96 -7.64
N GLY A 73 0.23 -1.12 -7.00
CA GLY A 73 0.66 0.20 -6.50
C GLY A 73 1.83 0.08 -5.52
N GLY A 74 1.72 -0.81 -4.54
CA GLY A 74 2.81 -1.10 -3.60
C GLY A 74 4.07 -1.61 -4.29
N GLY A 75 3.92 -2.45 -5.34
CA GLY A 75 5.03 -2.89 -6.17
C GLY A 75 5.69 -1.75 -6.96
N LEU A 76 4.89 -0.81 -7.49
CA LEU A 76 5.40 0.39 -8.19
C LEU A 76 6.16 1.33 -7.26
N ASP A 77 5.79 1.41 -5.99
CA ASP A 77 6.48 2.25 -5.00
C ASP A 77 7.77 1.60 -4.51
N THR A 78 7.92 0.29 -4.69
CA THR A 78 9.02 -0.49 -4.16
C THR A 78 10.25 -0.46 -5.09
N ALA A 79 11.35 0.14 -4.62
CA ALA A 79 12.58 0.26 -5.41
C ALA A 79 13.43 -1.00 -5.34
N TRP A 80 13.65 -1.68 -6.47
CA TRP A 80 14.47 -2.89 -6.56
C TRP A 80 15.87 -2.77 -5.93
N LYS A 81 16.54 -1.63 -6.14
CA LYS A 81 17.87 -1.37 -5.56
C LYS A 81 17.86 -1.39 -4.02
N SER A 82 16.74 -1.00 -3.42
CA SER A 82 16.57 -1.01 -1.96
C SER A 82 16.23 -2.40 -1.43
N ILE A 83 15.48 -3.22 -2.19
CA ILE A 83 15.07 -4.57 -1.79
C ILE A 83 16.23 -5.57 -1.94
N LYS A 84 17.05 -5.46 -2.98
CA LYS A 84 18.10 -6.42 -3.30
C LYS A 84 18.96 -6.84 -2.07
N PRO A 85 19.38 -5.92 -1.17
CA PRO A 85 20.19 -6.28 -0.01
C PRO A 85 19.43 -7.09 1.06
N VAL A 86 18.10 -7.06 1.06
CA VAL A 86 17.23 -7.71 2.05
C VAL A 86 16.37 -8.81 1.45
N LEU A 87 16.59 -9.15 0.17
CA LEU A 87 15.75 -10.07 -0.59
C LEU A 87 15.62 -11.44 0.09
N LYS A 88 16.74 -12.00 0.54
CA LYS A 88 16.76 -13.32 1.22
C LYS A 88 15.94 -13.28 2.51
N ASP A 89 16.20 -12.28 3.36
CA ASP A 89 15.54 -12.17 4.67
C ASP A 89 14.04 -11.88 4.49
N GLY A 90 13.67 -11.02 3.53
CA GLY A 90 12.28 -10.71 3.22
C GLY A 90 11.49 -11.91 2.68
N LEU A 91 12.07 -12.69 1.76
CA LEU A 91 11.42 -13.90 1.24
C LEU A 91 11.28 -14.98 2.32
N ILE A 92 12.27 -15.16 3.18
CA ILE A 92 12.18 -16.10 4.32
C ILE A 92 11.07 -15.67 5.29
N LEU A 93 10.96 -14.37 5.60
CA LEU A 93 9.87 -13.84 6.43
C LEU A 93 8.51 -14.01 5.76
N ALA A 94 8.39 -13.73 4.48
CA ALA A 94 7.14 -13.83 3.74
C ALA A 94 6.67 -15.28 3.50
N THR A 95 7.54 -16.28 3.62
CA THR A 95 7.21 -17.70 3.44
C THR A 95 7.25 -18.46 4.77
N LEU A 96 8.44 -18.76 5.28
CA LEU A 96 8.59 -19.49 6.54
C LEU A 96 8.06 -18.69 7.74
N GLY A 97 8.20 -17.36 7.74
CA GLY A 97 7.65 -16.50 8.80
C GLY A 97 6.12 -16.59 8.87
N VAL A 98 5.44 -16.63 7.73
CA VAL A 98 3.99 -16.86 7.63
C VAL A 98 3.62 -18.24 8.14
N LEU A 99 4.33 -19.29 7.69
CA LEU A 99 4.11 -20.68 8.14
C LEU A 99 4.26 -20.83 9.67
N PHE A 100 5.36 -20.33 10.24
CA PHE A 100 5.57 -20.39 11.69
C PHE A 100 4.54 -19.56 12.44
N THR A 101 4.20 -18.37 11.96
CA THR A 101 3.16 -17.55 12.59
C THR A 101 1.82 -18.28 12.58
N ALA A 102 1.41 -18.86 11.44
CA ALA A 102 0.19 -19.64 11.31
C ALA A 102 0.20 -20.85 12.27
N PHE A 103 1.31 -21.59 12.34
CA PHE A 103 1.48 -22.73 13.23
C PHE A 103 1.37 -22.35 14.72
N PHE A 104 2.07 -21.30 15.16
CA PHE A 104 2.00 -20.86 16.56
C PHE A 104 0.63 -20.29 16.93
N VAL A 105 -0.06 -19.63 15.99
CA VAL A 105 -1.46 -19.23 16.20
C VAL A 105 -2.37 -20.46 16.31
N ALA A 106 -2.17 -21.46 15.44
CA ALA A 106 -2.95 -22.68 15.47
C ALA A 106 -2.87 -23.41 16.83
N ILE A 107 -1.73 -23.42 17.48
CA ILE A 107 -1.58 -23.96 18.83
C ILE A 107 -2.53 -23.25 19.82
N CYS A 108 -2.56 -21.92 19.80
CA CYS A 108 -3.46 -21.17 20.68
C CYS A 108 -4.94 -21.46 20.39
N VAL A 109 -5.32 -21.39 19.10
CA VAL A 109 -6.71 -21.62 18.66
C VAL A 109 -7.18 -23.04 19.01
N TYR A 110 -6.32 -24.04 18.82
CA TYR A 110 -6.60 -25.45 19.15
C TYR A 110 -7.00 -25.65 20.63
N TYR A 111 -6.22 -25.06 21.54
CA TYR A 111 -6.51 -25.19 22.98
C TYR A 111 -7.62 -24.26 23.46
N LEU A 112 -7.90 -23.16 22.75
CA LEU A 112 -8.87 -22.17 23.19
C LEU A 112 -10.30 -22.46 22.68
N LEU A 113 -10.44 -22.90 21.42
CA LEU A 113 -11.74 -22.98 20.74
C LEU A 113 -12.25 -24.40 20.54
N ASN A 114 -11.57 -25.44 21.02
CA ASN A 114 -11.89 -26.84 20.75
C ASN A 114 -12.01 -27.16 19.23
N PHE A 115 -11.23 -26.48 18.40
CA PHE A 115 -11.11 -26.73 16.98
C PHE A 115 -10.17 -27.92 16.75
N THR A 116 -10.34 -28.63 15.64
CA THR A 116 -9.30 -29.55 15.16
C THR A 116 -8.03 -28.76 14.83
N PHE A 117 -6.89 -29.43 14.80
CA PHE A 117 -5.61 -28.75 14.49
C PHE A 117 -5.61 -28.12 13.09
N ILE A 118 -6.29 -28.77 12.12
CA ILE A 118 -6.39 -28.25 10.73
C ILE A 118 -7.29 -26.99 10.68
N GLU A 119 -8.41 -26.99 11.40
CA GLU A 119 -9.25 -25.79 11.55
C GLU A 119 -8.49 -24.65 12.21
N SER A 120 -7.73 -24.96 13.24
CA SER A 120 -6.89 -23.99 13.95
C SER A 120 -5.80 -23.42 13.03
N LEU A 121 -5.23 -24.27 12.17
CA LEU A 121 -4.24 -23.86 11.18
C LEU A 121 -4.86 -22.95 10.09
N LEU A 122 -6.13 -23.19 9.74
CA LEU A 122 -6.89 -22.30 8.84
C LEU A 122 -6.97 -20.87 9.42
N VAL A 123 -7.40 -20.75 10.68
CA VAL A 123 -7.44 -19.43 11.36
C VAL A 123 -6.04 -18.80 11.38
N GLY A 124 -5.01 -19.60 11.73
CA GLY A 124 -3.63 -19.15 11.73
C GLY A 124 -3.15 -18.66 10.36
N ALA A 125 -3.47 -19.39 9.29
CA ALA A 125 -3.13 -19.01 7.92
C ALA A 125 -3.80 -17.68 7.52
N ILE A 126 -5.10 -17.54 7.79
CA ILE A 126 -5.87 -16.34 7.49
C ILE A 126 -5.27 -15.10 8.15
N ILE A 127 -4.93 -15.18 9.46
CA ILE A 127 -4.40 -14.01 10.18
C ILE A 127 -2.88 -13.87 10.10
N SER A 128 -2.17 -14.64 9.28
CA SER A 128 -0.71 -14.60 9.20
C SER A 128 -0.15 -13.48 8.32
N SER A 129 -0.89 -12.94 7.34
CA SER A 129 -0.44 -11.84 6.50
C SER A 129 -0.34 -10.51 7.25
N THR A 130 0.53 -9.61 6.80
CA THR A 130 0.78 -8.30 7.43
C THR A 130 0.66 -7.17 6.43
N ASP A 131 0.29 -5.97 6.90
CA ASP A 131 0.08 -4.77 6.06
C ASP A 131 1.14 -3.70 6.35
N ALA A 132 2.14 -3.61 5.48
CA ALA A 132 3.17 -2.57 5.58
C ALA A 132 2.68 -1.21 5.08
N ALA A 133 1.69 -1.14 4.20
CA ALA A 133 1.17 0.14 3.70
C ALA A 133 0.56 0.96 4.85
N ALA A 134 -0.24 0.32 5.70
CA ALA A 134 -0.78 0.93 6.92
C ALA A 134 0.33 1.39 7.87
N VAL A 135 1.36 0.56 8.07
CA VAL A 135 2.53 0.88 8.92
C VAL A 135 3.24 2.13 8.43
N PHE A 136 3.55 2.20 7.13
CA PHE A 136 4.24 3.36 6.57
C PHE A 136 3.37 4.61 6.52
N ALA A 137 2.06 4.48 6.35
CA ALA A 137 1.14 5.62 6.46
C ALA A 137 1.20 6.25 7.86
N ILE A 138 1.17 5.42 8.92
CA ILE A 138 1.27 5.87 10.33
C ILE A 138 2.63 6.52 10.60
N LEU A 139 3.73 5.90 10.20
CA LEU A 139 5.08 6.42 10.43
C LEU A 139 5.31 7.73 9.69
N ARG A 140 4.88 7.83 8.42
CA ARG A 140 4.96 9.06 7.63
C ARG A 140 4.15 10.20 8.25
N ALA A 141 2.93 9.93 8.72
CA ALA A 141 2.10 10.93 9.40
C ALA A 141 2.76 11.51 10.67
N LYS A 142 3.63 10.74 11.32
CA LYS A 142 4.40 11.15 12.50
C LYS A 142 5.83 11.63 12.16
N GLY A 143 6.20 11.71 10.88
CA GLY A 143 7.52 12.16 10.45
C GLY A 143 8.67 11.21 10.84
N ILE A 144 8.36 9.93 11.03
CA ILE A 144 9.33 8.91 11.45
C ILE A 144 9.85 8.18 10.22
N SER A 145 11.17 8.22 10.00
CA SER A 145 11.87 7.42 8.99
C SER A 145 12.61 6.27 9.67
N LEU A 146 12.52 5.08 9.09
CA LEU A 146 13.21 3.90 9.62
C LEU A 146 14.64 3.78 9.07
N LYS A 147 15.49 3.01 9.75
CA LYS A 147 16.81 2.64 9.25
C LYS A 147 16.73 1.99 7.86
N LYS A 148 17.75 2.26 7.01
CA LYS A 148 17.78 1.94 5.57
C LYS A 148 17.34 0.52 5.17
N LYS A 149 17.60 -0.49 6.01
CA LYS A 149 17.26 -1.89 5.70
C LYS A 149 15.83 -2.29 6.10
N LEU A 150 15.22 -1.58 7.07
CA LEU A 150 13.92 -1.99 7.62
C LEU A 150 12.77 -1.68 6.67
N THR A 151 12.74 -0.48 6.08
CA THR A 151 11.68 -0.11 5.13
C THR A 151 11.57 -1.10 3.97
N PRO A 152 12.64 -1.39 3.19
CA PRO A 152 12.54 -2.33 2.08
C PRO A 152 12.26 -3.78 2.52
N LEU A 153 12.72 -4.17 3.72
CA LEU A 153 12.41 -5.50 4.26
C LEU A 153 10.91 -5.66 4.49
N LEU A 154 10.30 -4.68 5.17
CA LEU A 154 8.88 -4.71 5.52
C LEU A 154 7.98 -4.58 4.27
N GLU A 155 8.38 -3.76 3.28
CA GLU A 155 7.70 -3.67 1.99
C GLU A 155 7.70 -5.01 1.25
N LEU A 156 8.87 -5.65 1.16
CA LEU A 156 9.01 -6.94 0.51
C LEU A 156 8.27 -8.06 1.24
N GLU A 157 8.37 -8.09 2.57
CA GLU A 157 7.67 -9.06 3.40
C GLU A 157 6.16 -8.96 3.16
N SER A 158 5.58 -7.77 3.33
CA SER A 158 4.14 -7.55 3.24
C SER A 158 3.60 -7.85 1.85
N GLY A 159 4.23 -7.37 0.77
CA GLY A 159 3.76 -7.65 -0.58
C GLY A 159 3.88 -9.12 -1.02
N SER A 160 4.74 -9.90 -0.33
CA SER A 160 4.97 -11.32 -0.64
C SER A 160 4.26 -12.28 0.34
N ASN A 161 3.90 -11.85 1.54
CA ASN A 161 3.22 -12.71 2.51
C ASN A 161 1.72 -12.87 2.23
N ASP A 162 1.08 -11.88 1.58
CA ASP A 162 -0.33 -11.99 1.17
C ASP A 162 -0.56 -13.16 0.21
N PRO A 163 0.21 -13.31 -0.90
CA PRO A 163 0.14 -14.49 -1.75
C PRO A 163 0.35 -15.81 -1.02
N MET A 164 1.22 -15.82 -0.01
CA MET A 164 1.48 -17.01 0.81
C MET A 164 0.30 -17.34 1.72
N ALA A 165 -0.28 -16.35 2.39
CA ALA A 165 -1.46 -16.53 3.25
C ALA A 165 -2.67 -16.98 2.44
N ILE A 166 -2.89 -16.44 1.24
CA ILE A 166 -3.95 -16.86 0.30
C ILE A 166 -3.76 -18.32 -0.05
N PHE A 167 -2.55 -18.71 -0.48
CA PHE A 167 -2.25 -20.11 -0.82
C PHE A 167 -2.54 -21.05 0.35
N LEU A 168 -2.04 -20.74 1.56
CA LEU A 168 -2.25 -21.57 2.74
C LEU A 168 -3.73 -21.68 3.09
N THR A 169 -4.46 -20.57 3.07
CA THR A 169 -5.89 -20.55 3.38
C THR A 169 -6.67 -21.45 2.42
N VAL A 170 -6.44 -21.31 1.11
CA VAL A 170 -7.13 -22.11 0.10
C VAL A 170 -6.76 -23.59 0.21
N ALA A 171 -5.45 -23.90 0.41
CA ALA A 171 -4.98 -25.27 0.54
C ALA A 171 -5.58 -25.97 1.78
N ILE A 172 -5.54 -25.31 2.94
CA ILE A 172 -6.06 -25.88 4.19
C ILE A 172 -7.58 -26.03 4.11
N LEU A 173 -8.28 -25.05 3.52
CA LEU A 173 -9.74 -25.13 3.35
C LEU A 173 -10.13 -26.30 2.44
N GLN A 174 -9.41 -26.54 1.34
CA GLN A 174 -9.65 -27.71 0.47
C GLN A 174 -9.38 -29.04 1.19
N ILE A 175 -8.34 -29.11 2.04
CA ILE A 175 -8.08 -30.30 2.86
C ILE A 175 -9.23 -30.55 3.84
N LEU A 176 -9.80 -29.49 4.42
CA LEU A 176 -10.95 -29.60 5.32
C LEU A 176 -12.24 -30.05 4.61
N MET A 177 -12.45 -29.56 3.40
CA MET A 177 -13.66 -29.86 2.62
C MET A 177 -13.59 -31.22 1.90
N LEU A 178 -12.39 -31.69 1.50
CA LEU A 178 -12.17 -32.91 0.72
C LEU A 178 -11.02 -33.77 1.31
N PRO A 179 -11.16 -34.27 2.54
CA PRO A 179 -10.05 -34.94 3.23
C PRO A 179 -9.56 -36.22 2.55
N GLN A 180 -10.42 -36.90 1.76
CA GLN A 180 -10.10 -38.19 1.10
C GLN A 180 -9.28 -38.04 -0.18
N THR A 181 -9.14 -36.82 -0.73
CA THR A 181 -8.42 -36.57 -1.98
C THR A 181 -7.11 -35.83 -1.76
N SER A 182 -6.71 -35.62 -0.52
CA SER A 182 -5.56 -34.77 -0.17
C SER A 182 -4.24 -35.55 -0.18
N ASP A 183 -3.50 -35.47 -1.30
CA ASP A 183 -2.11 -35.91 -1.36
C ASP A 183 -1.21 -34.72 -1.04
N ILE A 184 -0.36 -34.88 -0.01
CA ILE A 184 0.63 -33.84 0.39
C ILE A 184 1.58 -33.51 -0.75
N GLY A 185 1.96 -34.50 -1.57
CA GLY A 185 2.82 -34.30 -2.74
C GLY A 185 2.18 -33.39 -3.78
N GLU A 186 0.89 -33.53 -4.00
CA GLU A 186 0.12 -32.65 -4.91
C GLU A 186 0.08 -31.19 -4.42
N TRP A 187 -0.07 -30.99 -3.10
CA TRP A 187 -0.06 -29.64 -2.51
C TRP A 187 1.31 -28.97 -2.59
N ILE A 188 2.38 -29.73 -2.34
CA ILE A 188 3.75 -29.22 -2.53
C ILE A 188 3.98 -28.85 -4.00
N PHE A 189 3.54 -29.69 -4.94
CA PHE A 189 3.65 -29.39 -6.37
C PHE A 189 2.85 -28.13 -6.76
N LYS A 190 1.58 -28.03 -6.30
CA LYS A 190 0.73 -26.84 -6.53
C LYS A 190 1.38 -25.57 -5.97
N PHE A 191 1.99 -25.65 -4.77
CA PHE A 191 2.72 -24.54 -4.19
C PHE A 191 3.83 -24.03 -5.12
N PHE A 192 4.73 -24.92 -5.52
CA PHE A 192 5.81 -24.53 -6.41
C PHE A 192 5.31 -24.03 -7.76
N LEU A 193 4.30 -24.67 -8.32
CA LEU A 193 3.69 -24.26 -9.60
C LEU A 193 3.09 -22.86 -9.50
N GLN A 194 2.30 -22.57 -8.46
CA GLN A 194 1.68 -21.27 -8.27
C GLN A 194 2.71 -20.15 -8.15
N PHE A 195 3.77 -20.37 -7.35
CA PHE A 195 4.82 -19.39 -7.16
C PHE A 195 5.71 -19.23 -8.40
N LEU A 196 5.98 -20.32 -9.10
CA LEU A 196 6.74 -20.29 -10.36
C LEU A 196 5.98 -19.51 -11.44
N LEU A 197 4.71 -19.84 -11.68
CA LEU A 197 3.89 -19.15 -12.69
C LEU A 197 3.71 -17.68 -12.33
N GLY A 198 3.35 -17.38 -11.06
CA GLY A 198 3.23 -16.01 -10.58
C GLY A 198 4.54 -15.22 -10.75
N GLY A 199 5.67 -15.83 -10.42
CA GLY A 199 7.00 -15.22 -10.55
C GLY A 199 7.39 -14.97 -12.00
N VAL A 200 7.28 -15.97 -12.87
CA VAL A 200 7.67 -15.89 -14.28
C VAL A 200 6.80 -14.88 -15.04
N PHE A 201 5.48 -15.00 -14.94
CA PHE A 201 4.58 -14.08 -15.64
C PHE A 201 4.65 -12.66 -15.07
N GLY A 202 4.74 -12.50 -13.75
CA GLY A 202 4.93 -11.19 -13.13
C GLY A 202 6.20 -10.50 -13.62
N PHE A 203 7.31 -11.24 -13.73
CA PHE A 203 8.56 -10.72 -14.25
C PHE A 203 8.46 -10.33 -15.74
N ILE A 204 7.91 -11.22 -16.59
CA ILE A 204 7.74 -10.97 -18.02
C ILE A 204 6.85 -9.76 -18.26
N PHE A 205 5.66 -9.72 -17.65
CA PHE A 205 4.70 -8.63 -17.82
C PHE A 205 5.21 -7.31 -17.25
N GLY A 206 5.99 -7.36 -16.16
CA GLY A 206 6.64 -6.18 -15.59
C GLY A 206 7.74 -5.59 -16.51
N ILE A 207 8.42 -6.41 -17.33
CA ILE A 207 9.36 -5.91 -18.34
C ILE A 207 8.62 -5.39 -19.58
N LEU A 208 7.56 -6.07 -19.99
CA LEU A 208 6.82 -5.74 -21.22
C LEU A 208 6.06 -4.43 -21.06
N LEU A 209 5.47 -4.15 -19.89
CA LEU A 209 4.65 -2.96 -19.68
C LEU A 209 5.38 -1.66 -20.02
N PRO A 210 6.57 -1.34 -19.47
CA PRO A 210 7.32 -0.14 -19.83
C PRO A 210 7.69 -0.08 -21.32
N GLN A 211 8.03 -1.22 -21.92
CA GLN A 211 8.39 -1.30 -23.34
C GLN A 211 7.21 -0.96 -24.23
N ILE A 212 6.03 -1.48 -23.91
CA ILE A 212 4.80 -1.20 -24.67
C ILE A 212 4.39 0.26 -24.49
N LEU A 213 4.40 0.78 -23.24
CA LEU A 213 4.06 2.17 -22.96
C LEU A 213 4.94 3.15 -23.74
N ASN A 214 6.24 2.84 -23.91
CA ASN A 214 7.17 3.66 -24.66
C ASN A 214 6.97 3.60 -26.20
N ARG A 215 6.23 2.60 -26.71
CA ARG A 215 6.03 2.39 -28.14
C ARG A 215 4.62 2.70 -28.64
N ILE A 216 3.63 2.64 -27.76
CA ILE A 216 2.21 2.66 -28.17
C ILE A 216 1.73 4.02 -28.65
N HIS A 217 2.41 5.13 -28.30
CA HIS A 217 2.11 6.51 -28.71
C HIS A 217 0.60 6.83 -28.72
N LEU A 218 -0.08 6.66 -27.58
CA LEU A 218 -1.51 6.92 -27.46
C LEU A 218 -1.81 8.42 -27.66
N SER A 219 -2.83 8.72 -28.50
CA SER A 219 -3.22 10.09 -28.84
C SER A 219 -3.76 10.89 -27.63
N PHE A 220 -4.34 10.20 -26.65
CA PHE A 220 -4.90 10.82 -25.45
C PHE A 220 -4.20 10.33 -24.21
N TYR A 221 -3.76 11.27 -23.38
CA TYR A 221 -3.06 10.99 -22.13
C TYR A 221 -3.85 10.06 -21.18
N GLY A 222 -5.18 10.27 -21.08
CA GLY A 222 -6.05 9.47 -20.22
C GLY A 222 -6.14 7.98 -20.59
N LEU A 223 -5.70 7.57 -21.79
CA LEU A 223 -5.69 6.17 -22.19
C LEU A 223 -4.56 5.35 -21.57
N TYR A 224 -3.46 5.99 -21.12
CA TYR A 224 -2.35 5.29 -20.45
C TYR A 224 -2.78 4.63 -19.14
N PRO A 225 -3.47 5.30 -18.20
CA PRO A 225 -4.08 4.66 -17.04
C PRO A 225 -5.02 3.52 -17.39
N VAL A 226 -5.90 3.69 -18.37
CA VAL A 226 -6.84 2.64 -18.81
C VAL A 226 -6.09 1.41 -19.33
N PHE A 227 -5.05 1.63 -20.13
CA PHE A 227 -4.20 0.55 -20.62
C PHE A 227 -3.52 -0.21 -19.46
N THR A 228 -2.96 0.51 -18.47
CA THR A 228 -2.31 -0.14 -17.31
C THR A 228 -3.30 -0.92 -16.46
N ILE A 229 -4.52 -0.43 -16.25
CA ILE A 229 -5.59 -1.17 -15.57
C ILE A 229 -5.88 -2.49 -16.32
N GLY A 230 -6.13 -2.41 -17.63
CA GLY A 230 -6.39 -3.59 -18.46
C GLY A 230 -5.24 -4.61 -18.42
N TRP A 231 -3.99 -4.11 -18.47
CA TRP A 231 -2.78 -4.93 -18.38
C TRP A 231 -2.67 -5.71 -17.07
N ILE A 232 -2.94 -5.04 -15.94
CA ILE A 232 -2.90 -5.63 -14.60
C ILE A 232 -3.99 -6.70 -14.44
N LEU A 233 -5.23 -6.39 -14.84
CA LEU A 233 -6.34 -7.34 -14.78
C LEU A 233 -6.11 -8.54 -15.68
N PHE A 234 -5.57 -8.34 -16.88
CA PHE A 234 -5.20 -9.42 -17.79
C PHE A 234 -4.13 -10.32 -17.20
N LEU A 235 -3.08 -9.74 -16.60
CA LEU A 235 -2.03 -10.48 -15.91
C LEU A 235 -2.59 -11.32 -14.76
N PHE A 236 -3.37 -10.69 -13.86
CA PHE A 236 -3.96 -11.38 -12.72
C PHE A 236 -4.82 -12.55 -13.14
N SER A 237 -5.79 -12.28 -14.03
CA SER A 237 -6.76 -13.29 -14.46
C SER A 237 -6.10 -14.40 -15.28
N GLY A 238 -5.19 -14.03 -16.19
CA GLY A 238 -4.47 -15.01 -17.01
C GLY A 238 -3.62 -15.98 -16.18
N VAL A 239 -2.86 -15.45 -15.22
CA VAL A 239 -2.04 -16.28 -14.32
C VAL A 239 -2.93 -17.14 -13.41
N SER A 240 -4.02 -16.59 -12.87
CA SER A 240 -4.94 -17.34 -12.01
C SER A 240 -5.63 -18.48 -12.77
N LEU A 241 -6.06 -18.26 -14.01
CA LEU A 241 -6.66 -19.30 -14.88
C LEU A 241 -5.67 -20.41 -15.25
N LEU A 242 -4.38 -20.10 -15.31
CA LEU A 242 -3.31 -21.09 -15.51
C LEU A 242 -2.93 -21.85 -14.24
N GLY A 243 -3.60 -21.58 -13.12
CA GLY A 243 -3.30 -22.18 -11.82
C GLY A 243 -2.10 -21.54 -11.10
N GLY A 244 -1.65 -20.37 -11.53
CA GLY A 244 -0.60 -19.59 -10.89
C GLY A 244 -1.14 -18.63 -9.82
N ASN A 245 -0.25 -18.04 -9.03
CA ASN A 245 -0.62 -17.00 -8.05
C ASN A 245 -0.68 -15.63 -8.72
N GLY A 246 -1.89 -15.16 -9.08
CA GLY A 246 -2.13 -13.87 -9.74
C GLY A 246 -1.72 -12.67 -8.88
N PHE A 247 -1.88 -12.73 -7.57
CA PHE A 247 -1.50 -11.64 -6.66
C PHE A 247 0.03 -11.45 -6.63
N LEU A 248 0.78 -12.56 -6.57
CA LEU A 248 2.24 -12.51 -6.66
C LEU A 248 2.69 -11.94 -8.01
N ALA A 249 2.03 -12.36 -9.10
CA ALA A 249 2.35 -11.87 -10.45
C ALA A 249 2.17 -10.35 -10.55
N VAL A 250 1.07 -9.83 -10.05
CA VAL A 250 0.74 -8.39 -10.07
C VAL A 250 1.73 -7.58 -9.23
N TYR A 251 2.04 -8.03 -8.01
CA TYR A 251 3.01 -7.37 -7.13
C TYR A 251 4.40 -7.32 -7.75
N LEU A 252 4.88 -8.47 -8.25
CA LEU A 252 6.18 -8.56 -8.90
C LEU A 252 6.25 -7.75 -10.19
N ALA A 253 5.16 -7.72 -10.98
CA ALA A 253 5.08 -6.87 -12.16
C ALA A 253 5.22 -5.38 -11.80
N GLY A 254 4.61 -4.92 -10.71
CA GLY A 254 4.78 -3.56 -10.19
C GLY A 254 6.25 -3.24 -9.88
N ILE A 255 6.93 -4.10 -9.11
CA ILE A 255 8.36 -3.94 -8.77
C ILE A 255 9.22 -3.88 -10.03
N VAL A 256 9.02 -4.81 -10.95
CA VAL A 256 9.83 -4.89 -12.19
C VAL A 256 9.58 -3.68 -13.09
N THR A 257 8.32 -3.26 -13.24
CA THR A 257 7.93 -2.05 -13.98
C THR A 257 8.66 -0.82 -13.43
N ASN A 258 8.74 -0.67 -12.11
CA ASN A 258 9.42 0.46 -11.49
C ASN A 258 10.93 0.52 -11.78
N THR A 259 11.58 -0.60 -12.13
CA THR A 259 13.02 -0.62 -12.46
C THR A 259 13.36 0.10 -13.75
N LYS A 260 12.39 0.35 -14.62
CA LYS A 260 12.58 0.95 -15.95
C LYS A 260 11.99 2.36 -16.00
N GLU A 261 12.56 3.17 -16.88
CA GLU A 261 11.97 4.46 -17.25
C GLU A 261 10.98 4.28 -18.39
N PHE A 262 9.83 4.92 -18.27
CA PHE A 262 8.77 4.88 -19.27
C PHE A 262 7.99 6.19 -19.33
N VAL A 263 7.32 6.41 -20.44
CA VAL A 263 6.54 7.63 -20.72
C VAL A 263 5.48 7.82 -19.63
N HIS A 264 5.40 9.03 -19.10
CA HIS A 264 4.44 9.43 -18.05
C HIS A 264 4.57 8.68 -16.72
N LYS A 265 5.73 8.07 -16.39
CA LYS A 265 5.95 7.27 -15.18
C LYS A 265 5.41 7.95 -13.91
N LYS A 266 5.79 9.21 -13.65
CA LYS A 266 5.36 9.95 -12.46
C LYS A 266 3.84 10.08 -12.34
N ASN A 267 3.18 10.36 -13.45
CA ASN A 267 1.73 10.54 -13.47
C ASN A 267 0.98 9.21 -13.33
N LEU A 268 1.50 8.14 -13.96
CA LEU A 268 0.94 6.79 -13.80
C LEU A 268 1.12 6.25 -12.39
N THR A 269 2.29 6.45 -11.77
CA THR A 269 2.50 6.10 -10.37
C THR A 269 1.52 6.85 -9.46
N GLY A 270 1.35 8.18 -9.66
CA GLY A 270 0.37 8.95 -8.89
C GLY A 270 -1.09 8.53 -9.12
N PHE A 271 -1.43 8.10 -10.35
CA PHE A 271 -2.74 7.53 -10.63
C PHE A 271 -2.98 6.22 -9.87
N HIS A 272 -2.01 5.29 -9.90
CA HIS A 272 -2.12 4.02 -9.19
C HIS A 272 -2.10 4.19 -7.67
N ASP A 273 -1.39 5.18 -7.13
CA ASP A 273 -1.45 5.54 -5.71
C ASP A 273 -2.87 5.99 -5.34
N GLY A 274 -3.46 6.92 -6.11
CA GLY A 274 -4.85 7.35 -5.91
C GLY A 274 -5.86 6.20 -6.03
N LEU A 275 -5.68 5.30 -7.00
CA LEU A 275 -6.52 4.12 -7.18
C LEU A 275 -6.39 3.15 -5.98
N SER A 276 -5.18 2.95 -5.48
CA SER A 276 -4.93 2.13 -4.27
C SER A 276 -5.67 2.70 -3.06
N TRP A 277 -5.69 4.04 -2.88
CA TRP A 277 -6.47 4.66 -1.81
C TRP A 277 -7.99 4.45 -1.96
N ILE A 278 -8.52 4.59 -3.19
CA ILE A 278 -9.93 4.30 -3.47
C ILE A 278 -10.26 2.85 -3.11
N MET A 279 -9.41 1.91 -3.51
CA MET A 279 -9.58 0.49 -3.23
C MET A 279 -9.46 0.17 -1.74
N GLN A 280 -8.54 0.80 -1.01
CA GLN A 280 -8.44 0.65 0.46
C GLN A 280 -9.72 1.13 1.15
N ILE A 281 -10.25 2.31 0.79
CA ILE A 281 -11.48 2.82 1.35
C ILE A 281 -12.64 1.85 1.03
N ALA A 282 -12.77 1.43 -0.22
CA ALA A 282 -13.84 0.55 -0.67
C ALA A 282 -13.84 -0.79 0.08
N VAL A 283 -12.66 -1.45 0.19
CA VAL A 283 -12.58 -2.74 0.86
C VAL A 283 -12.85 -2.65 2.36
N PHE A 284 -12.29 -1.63 3.05
CA PHE A 284 -12.52 -1.51 4.49
C PHE A 284 -13.96 -1.09 4.82
N LEU A 285 -14.60 -0.27 3.99
CA LEU A 285 -16.03 0.03 4.12
C LEU A 285 -16.89 -1.21 3.87
N ALA A 286 -16.65 -1.95 2.78
CA ALA A 286 -17.41 -3.16 2.46
C ALA A 286 -17.26 -4.24 3.56
N LEU A 287 -16.02 -4.46 4.04
CA LEU A 287 -15.77 -5.41 5.13
C LEU A 287 -16.37 -4.92 6.46
N GLY A 288 -16.42 -3.61 6.70
CA GLY A 288 -17.10 -3.04 7.86
C GLY A 288 -18.64 -3.21 7.78
N LEU A 289 -19.23 -3.02 6.59
CA LEU A 289 -20.66 -3.26 6.34
C LEU A 289 -21.07 -4.72 6.55
N LEU A 290 -20.17 -5.66 6.23
CA LEU A 290 -20.42 -7.11 6.34
C LEU A 290 -20.45 -7.60 7.80
N VAL A 291 -19.90 -6.84 8.74
CA VAL A 291 -19.82 -7.24 10.14
C VAL A 291 -21.09 -6.89 10.89
N PHE A 292 -21.51 -7.78 11.76
CA PHE A 292 -22.56 -7.55 12.74
C PHE A 292 -21.95 -7.27 14.11
N PRO A 293 -21.85 -5.98 14.53
CA PRO A 293 -21.27 -5.60 15.82
C PRO A 293 -21.89 -6.30 17.03
N SER A 294 -23.18 -6.68 16.95
CA SER A 294 -23.89 -7.42 18.00
C SER A 294 -23.31 -8.83 18.28
N GLN A 295 -22.62 -9.44 17.31
CA GLN A 295 -22.00 -10.78 17.44
C GLN A 295 -20.56 -10.70 17.97
N LEU A 296 -19.93 -9.54 17.95
CA LEU A 296 -18.52 -9.38 18.39
C LEU A 296 -18.30 -9.64 19.89
N PRO A 297 -19.24 -9.31 20.81
CA PRO A 297 -19.06 -9.62 22.24
C PRO A 297 -18.90 -11.12 22.51
N ASP A 298 -19.53 -11.99 21.74
CA ASP A 298 -19.48 -13.45 21.92
C ASP A 298 -18.08 -14.01 21.64
N VAL A 299 -17.34 -13.37 20.74
CA VAL A 299 -15.97 -13.75 20.38
C VAL A 299 -14.89 -12.85 21.01
N ALA A 300 -15.28 -11.83 21.79
CA ALA A 300 -14.36 -10.82 22.28
C ALA A 300 -13.25 -11.41 23.16
N VAL A 301 -13.58 -12.31 24.08
CA VAL A 301 -12.59 -12.92 24.98
C VAL A 301 -11.62 -13.80 24.20
N SER A 302 -12.14 -14.69 23.34
CA SER A 302 -11.29 -15.55 22.52
C SER A 302 -10.48 -14.76 21.51
N GLY A 303 -11.07 -13.79 20.86
CA GLY A 303 -10.40 -12.88 19.94
C GLY A 303 -9.28 -12.07 20.60
N LEU A 304 -9.49 -11.55 21.82
CA LEU A 304 -8.46 -10.87 22.61
C LEU A 304 -7.28 -11.80 22.92
N ILE A 305 -7.54 -13.00 23.41
CA ILE A 305 -6.49 -13.96 23.74
C ILE A 305 -5.66 -14.31 22.49
N ILE A 306 -6.35 -14.57 21.35
CA ILE A 306 -5.68 -14.88 20.09
C ILE A 306 -4.89 -13.66 19.59
N ALA A 307 -5.43 -12.45 19.68
CA ALA A 307 -4.72 -11.23 19.29
C ALA A 307 -3.47 -10.99 20.12
N PHE A 308 -3.56 -11.11 21.45
CA PHE A 308 -2.39 -11.01 22.33
C PHE A 308 -1.37 -12.10 22.04
N TRP A 309 -1.81 -13.33 21.89
CA TRP A 309 -0.92 -14.46 21.54
C TRP A 309 -0.22 -14.21 20.20
N LEU A 310 -0.95 -13.75 19.19
CA LEU A 310 -0.38 -13.39 17.90
C LEU A 310 0.70 -12.31 18.02
N MET A 311 0.41 -11.22 18.74
CA MET A 311 1.33 -10.08 18.84
C MET A 311 2.55 -10.35 19.69
N PHE A 312 2.40 -11.08 20.81
CA PHE A 312 3.47 -11.25 21.80
C PHE A 312 4.17 -12.60 21.76
N VAL A 313 3.57 -13.62 21.11
CA VAL A 313 4.13 -14.97 21.06
C VAL A 313 4.34 -15.45 19.62
N ALA A 314 3.26 -15.60 18.84
CA ALA A 314 3.33 -16.26 17.54
C ALA A 314 4.18 -15.47 16.52
N ARG A 315 3.92 -14.17 16.38
CA ARG A 315 4.69 -13.32 15.46
C ARG A 315 6.15 -13.14 15.91
N PRO A 316 6.48 -12.82 17.19
CA PRO A 316 7.87 -12.82 17.65
C PRO A 316 8.60 -14.11 17.40
N LEU A 317 8.03 -15.26 17.76
CA LEU A 317 8.65 -16.55 17.51
C LEU A 317 8.91 -16.79 16.02
N GLY A 318 7.92 -16.52 15.16
CA GLY A 318 8.06 -16.61 13.71
C GLY A 318 9.21 -15.75 13.17
N VAL A 319 9.28 -14.49 13.61
CA VAL A 319 10.35 -13.56 13.19
C VAL A 319 11.71 -13.97 13.72
N PHE A 320 11.84 -14.30 15.01
CA PHE A 320 13.14 -14.65 15.59
C PHE A 320 13.70 -15.95 15.02
N ILE A 321 12.85 -16.96 14.76
CA ILE A 321 13.26 -18.22 14.13
C ILE A 321 13.74 -17.98 12.72
N THR A 322 12.98 -17.25 11.91
CA THR A 322 13.29 -17.04 10.50
C THR A 322 14.45 -16.07 10.27
N THR A 323 14.68 -15.15 11.20
CA THR A 323 15.79 -14.20 11.11
C THR A 323 17.01 -14.59 11.95
N ILE A 324 17.11 -15.85 12.42
CA ILE A 324 18.23 -16.30 13.28
C ILE A 324 19.60 -16.07 12.62
N PHE A 325 19.68 -16.29 11.31
CA PHE A 325 20.90 -16.10 10.50
C PHE A 325 20.98 -14.74 9.80
N SER A 326 20.06 -13.81 10.09
CA SER A 326 20.06 -12.48 9.48
C SER A 326 21.03 -11.53 10.19
N SER A 327 21.41 -10.45 9.52
CA SER A 327 22.27 -9.40 10.08
C SER A 327 21.52 -8.38 10.96
N PHE A 328 20.21 -8.57 11.20
CA PHE A 328 19.41 -7.65 12.00
C PHE A 328 19.71 -7.79 13.50
N SER A 329 19.82 -6.65 14.17
CA SER A 329 19.97 -6.61 15.63
C SER A 329 18.70 -7.09 16.36
N ILE A 330 18.82 -7.47 17.63
CA ILE A 330 17.67 -7.89 18.45
C ILE A 330 16.57 -6.80 18.48
N ARG A 331 16.95 -5.51 18.52
CA ARG A 331 16.00 -4.40 18.50
C ARG A 331 15.26 -4.28 17.18
N GLU A 332 15.95 -4.51 16.08
CA GLU A 332 15.34 -4.53 14.75
C GLU A 332 14.42 -5.74 14.60
N LYS A 333 14.80 -6.94 15.07
CA LYS A 333 13.94 -8.13 15.09
C LYS A 333 12.70 -7.93 15.95
N ALA A 334 12.84 -7.32 17.12
CA ALA A 334 11.71 -6.96 17.98
C ALA A 334 10.77 -5.95 17.29
N PHE A 335 11.32 -4.99 16.55
CA PHE A 335 10.51 -4.04 15.76
C PHE A 335 9.79 -4.74 14.60
N ILE A 336 10.46 -5.60 13.83
CA ILE A 336 9.84 -6.42 12.75
C ILE A 336 8.70 -7.26 13.33
N SER A 337 8.86 -7.81 14.51
CA SER A 337 7.82 -8.57 15.20
C SER A 337 6.60 -7.69 15.54
N TRP A 338 6.83 -6.47 16.04
CA TRP A 338 5.77 -5.55 16.41
C TRP A 338 5.02 -4.97 15.22
N VAL A 339 5.71 -4.74 14.10
CA VAL A 339 5.16 -4.14 12.86
C VAL A 339 4.19 -5.07 12.13
N GLY A 340 3.97 -6.28 12.61
CA GLY A 340 3.01 -7.23 12.02
C GLY A 340 1.54 -6.80 12.11
N LEU A 341 1.23 -5.55 11.74
CA LEU A 341 -0.14 -5.02 11.69
C LEU A 341 -0.96 -5.77 10.64
N ARG A 342 -2.19 -6.14 10.98
CA ARG A 342 -3.09 -6.87 10.08
C ARG A 342 -3.98 -5.89 9.31
N GLY A 343 -4.08 -6.07 8.00
CA GLY A 343 -4.88 -5.23 7.11
C GLY A 343 -6.18 -5.89 6.64
N ALA A 344 -6.62 -5.53 5.43
CA ALA A 344 -7.82 -6.08 4.82
C ALA A 344 -7.69 -7.55 4.42
N VAL A 345 -6.48 -8.01 4.05
CA VAL A 345 -6.26 -9.36 3.52
C VAL A 345 -6.79 -10.46 4.44
N PRO A 346 -6.50 -10.48 5.75
CA PRO A 346 -7.09 -11.49 6.65
C PRO A 346 -8.62 -11.50 6.64
N ILE A 347 -9.27 -10.33 6.60
CA ILE A 347 -10.74 -10.28 6.62
C ILE A 347 -11.30 -10.78 5.28
N VAL A 348 -10.67 -10.43 4.15
CA VAL A 348 -11.03 -10.98 2.83
C VAL A 348 -10.83 -12.49 2.82
N LEU A 349 -9.74 -13.01 3.38
CA LEU A 349 -9.49 -14.45 3.46
C LEU A 349 -10.51 -15.18 4.37
N ALA A 350 -11.00 -14.51 5.40
CA ALA A 350 -12.06 -15.08 6.26
C ALA A 350 -13.41 -15.25 5.55
N THR A 351 -13.62 -14.63 4.39
CA THR A 351 -14.81 -14.88 3.55
C THR A 351 -14.74 -16.18 2.76
N TYR A 352 -13.54 -16.76 2.54
CA TYR A 352 -13.38 -17.99 1.76
C TYR A 352 -14.09 -19.19 2.40
N PRO A 353 -14.00 -19.48 3.72
CA PRO A 353 -14.78 -20.52 4.38
C PRO A 353 -16.28 -20.30 4.23
N TYR A 354 -16.75 -19.04 4.23
CA TYR A 354 -18.16 -18.71 4.01
C TYR A 354 -18.65 -19.17 2.64
N LEU A 355 -17.94 -18.81 1.59
CA LEU A 355 -18.33 -19.12 0.21
C LEU A 355 -18.25 -20.62 -0.11
N GLN A 356 -17.44 -21.36 0.64
CA GLN A 356 -17.37 -22.82 0.55
C GLN A 356 -18.43 -23.53 1.42
N GLY A 357 -19.28 -22.77 2.14
CA GLY A 357 -20.32 -23.33 3.01
C GLY A 357 -19.77 -24.07 4.23
N TYR A 358 -18.57 -23.66 4.72
CA TYR A 358 -17.96 -24.29 5.88
C TYR A 358 -18.76 -23.96 7.16
N GLU A 359 -19.11 -24.97 7.98
CA GLU A 359 -20.01 -24.83 9.12
C GLU A 359 -19.59 -23.76 10.13
N LYS A 360 -18.28 -23.64 10.43
CA LYS A 360 -17.75 -22.68 11.41
C LYS A 360 -17.33 -21.35 10.80
N SER A 361 -17.74 -21.05 9.56
CA SER A 361 -17.30 -19.86 8.82
C SER A 361 -17.60 -18.55 9.55
N ASN A 362 -18.82 -18.43 10.15
CA ASN A 362 -19.22 -17.25 10.90
C ASN A 362 -18.30 -16.99 12.12
N LEU A 363 -18.02 -18.05 12.88
CA LEU A 363 -17.13 -17.95 14.04
C LEU A 363 -15.71 -17.56 13.62
N ILE A 364 -15.18 -18.16 12.55
CA ILE A 364 -13.86 -17.84 12.00
C ILE A 364 -13.82 -16.37 11.56
N PHE A 365 -14.83 -15.92 10.82
CA PHE A 365 -14.91 -14.54 10.33
C PHE A 365 -14.92 -13.53 11.48
N ASN A 366 -15.77 -13.72 12.48
CA ASN A 366 -15.88 -12.82 13.62
C ASN A 366 -14.59 -12.77 14.45
N ILE A 367 -13.92 -13.91 14.68
CA ILE A 367 -12.61 -13.97 15.36
C ILE A 367 -11.54 -13.22 14.57
N VAL A 368 -11.43 -13.51 13.28
CA VAL A 368 -10.44 -12.86 12.40
C VAL A 368 -10.66 -11.35 12.37
N PHE A 369 -11.91 -10.93 12.19
CA PHE A 369 -12.28 -9.52 12.20
C PHE A 369 -11.89 -8.86 13.51
N PHE A 370 -12.21 -9.46 14.65
CA PHE A 370 -11.87 -8.94 15.97
C PHE A 370 -10.35 -8.83 16.16
N VAL A 371 -9.58 -9.85 15.75
CA VAL A 371 -8.11 -9.86 15.82
C VAL A 371 -7.54 -8.73 14.96
N VAL A 372 -8.05 -8.51 13.75
CA VAL A 372 -7.60 -7.42 12.86
C VAL A 372 -7.91 -6.06 13.48
N LEU A 373 -9.15 -5.87 13.94
CA LEU A 373 -9.58 -4.62 14.59
C LEU A 373 -8.66 -4.27 15.78
N PHE A 374 -8.39 -5.25 16.63
CA PHE A 374 -7.54 -5.08 17.80
C PHE A 374 -6.06 -4.85 17.43
N SER A 375 -5.57 -5.55 16.40
CA SER A 375 -4.22 -5.35 15.85
C SER A 375 -4.04 -3.92 15.33
N ILE A 376 -4.98 -3.43 14.52
CA ILE A 376 -4.91 -2.06 13.98
C ILE A 376 -4.95 -1.04 15.13
N LEU A 377 -5.82 -1.23 16.12
CA LEU A 377 -5.95 -0.32 17.25
C LEU A 377 -4.68 -0.30 18.10
N VAL A 378 -4.20 -1.44 18.56
CA VAL A 378 -3.08 -1.52 19.51
C VAL A 378 -1.74 -1.30 18.83
N GLN A 379 -1.42 -2.07 17.78
CA GLN A 379 -0.14 -1.93 17.09
C GLN A 379 -0.07 -0.61 16.33
N GLY A 380 -1.14 -0.19 15.66
CA GLY A 380 -1.16 1.05 14.90
C GLY A 380 -0.91 2.30 15.76
N THR A 381 -1.55 2.39 16.93
CA THR A 381 -1.39 3.55 17.82
C THR A 381 -0.04 3.54 18.55
N THR A 382 0.48 2.38 18.89
CA THR A 382 1.75 2.25 19.64
C THR A 382 2.99 2.22 18.75
N LEU A 383 2.83 2.03 17.44
CA LEU A 383 3.93 1.89 16.47
C LEU A 383 4.97 3.03 16.54
N PRO A 384 4.58 4.33 16.57
CA PRO A 384 5.55 5.42 16.68
C PRO A 384 6.35 5.39 17.99
N PHE A 385 5.71 5.00 19.09
CA PHE A 385 6.35 4.86 20.39
C PHE A 385 7.38 3.71 20.37
N VAL A 386 7.00 2.54 19.85
CA VAL A 386 7.87 1.36 19.77
C VAL A 386 9.07 1.62 18.86
N ALA A 387 8.89 2.33 17.72
CA ALA A 387 9.99 2.73 16.84
C ALA A 387 11.06 3.57 17.57
N LYS A 388 10.62 4.53 18.38
CA LYS A 388 11.50 5.37 19.21
C LYS A 388 12.16 4.58 20.32
N TRP A 389 11.39 3.79 21.06
CA TRP A 389 11.87 3.00 22.18
C TRP A 389 12.95 2.00 21.77
N LEU A 390 12.76 1.30 20.65
CA LEU A 390 13.72 0.35 20.09
C LEU A 390 14.88 1.03 19.35
N LYS A 391 14.85 2.36 19.18
CA LYS A 391 15.88 3.16 18.49
C LYS A 391 16.14 2.69 17.06
N VAL A 392 15.06 2.36 16.34
CA VAL A 392 15.11 1.95 14.92
C VAL A 392 14.88 3.10 13.95
N GLU A 393 14.65 4.29 14.46
CA GLU A 393 14.55 5.51 13.66
C GLU A 393 15.88 5.84 12.97
N SER A 394 15.80 6.36 11.76
CA SER A 394 16.94 6.95 11.06
C SER A 394 17.17 8.36 11.59
N LYS A 395 18.41 8.66 11.99
CA LYS A 395 18.82 10.01 12.37
C LYS A 395 18.99 10.95 11.17
N SER A 396 19.08 10.40 9.96
CA SER A 396 19.08 11.21 8.75
C SER A 396 17.65 11.63 8.46
N LYS A 397 17.37 12.92 8.54
CA LYS A 397 16.31 13.50 7.74
C LYS A 397 16.71 13.22 6.29
N ASP A 398 16.21 12.13 5.70
CA ASP A 398 16.34 11.91 4.27
C ASP A 398 15.58 13.07 3.60
N PHE A 399 16.34 14.11 3.31
CA PHE A 399 15.90 15.21 2.47
C PHE A 399 15.76 14.62 1.08
N LYS A 400 14.57 14.06 0.80
CA LYS A 400 14.21 13.67 -0.56
C LYS A 400 13.89 14.95 -1.32
N PRO A 401 14.71 15.37 -2.30
CA PRO A 401 14.42 16.54 -3.12
C PRO A 401 13.02 16.52 -3.73
N GLU A 402 12.51 15.32 -4.01
CA GLU A 402 11.17 15.06 -4.51
C GLU A 402 10.05 15.57 -3.57
N ASN A 403 10.24 15.46 -2.24
CA ASN A 403 9.27 15.96 -1.26
C ASN A 403 9.25 17.48 -1.17
N VAL A 404 10.35 18.14 -1.52
CA VAL A 404 10.44 19.61 -1.57
C VAL A 404 9.82 20.13 -2.85
N ILE A 405 10.10 19.46 -3.98
CA ILE A 405 9.54 19.81 -5.29
C ILE A 405 8.03 19.51 -5.33
N ALA A 406 7.56 18.44 -4.66
CA ALA A 406 6.14 18.09 -4.54
C ALA A 406 5.39 18.87 -3.44
N SER A 407 6.09 19.66 -2.62
CA SER A 407 5.45 20.49 -1.58
C SER A 407 4.60 21.59 -2.21
N PRO A 408 3.32 21.75 -1.83
CA PRO A 408 2.51 22.89 -2.28
C PRO A 408 3.19 24.23 -1.99
N LEU A 409 3.94 24.33 -0.88
CA LEU A 409 4.74 25.53 -0.55
C LEU A 409 5.81 25.84 -1.61
N PHE A 410 6.45 24.82 -2.19
CA PHE A 410 7.47 25.01 -3.22
C PHE A 410 6.82 25.49 -4.52
N TYR A 411 5.69 24.93 -4.92
CA TYR A 411 4.95 25.39 -6.10
C TYR A 411 4.44 26.85 -5.96
N HIS A 412 4.05 27.26 -4.76
CA HIS A 412 3.64 28.65 -4.50
C HIS A 412 4.80 29.64 -4.62
N THR A 413 6.05 29.21 -4.47
CA THR A 413 7.24 30.07 -4.63
C THR A 413 7.76 30.09 -6.07
N LEU A 414 7.29 29.19 -6.94
CA LEU A 414 7.65 29.14 -8.34
C LEU A 414 6.74 30.05 -9.15
N LYS A 415 7.34 30.93 -9.93
CA LYS A 415 6.65 31.85 -10.82
C LYS A 415 7.18 31.67 -12.24
N GLN A 416 6.29 31.78 -13.22
CA GLN A 416 6.68 31.86 -14.63
C GLN A 416 6.63 33.29 -15.09
N PHE A 417 7.62 33.71 -15.85
CA PHE A 417 7.68 35.03 -16.46
C PHE A 417 8.19 34.91 -17.90
N TYR A 418 7.52 35.59 -18.81
CA TYR A 418 7.89 35.67 -20.21
C TYR A 418 8.55 37.02 -20.50
N ILE A 419 9.70 37.00 -21.18
CA ILE A 419 10.39 38.19 -21.61
C ILE A 419 9.67 38.72 -22.88
N GLU A 420 9.04 39.88 -22.75
CA GLU A 420 8.34 40.55 -23.83
C GLU A 420 9.32 41.24 -24.81
N GLU A 421 8.94 41.45 -26.07
CA GLU A 421 9.77 42.00 -27.15
C GLU A 421 10.46 43.36 -26.81
N ASN A 422 9.86 44.15 -25.91
CA ASN A 422 10.40 45.46 -25.50
C ASN A 422 11.09 45.45 -24.11
N SER A 423 11.42 44.31 -23.58
CA SER A 423 12.02 44.18 -22.24
C SER A 423 13.47 44.69 -22.23
N LYS A 424 13.78 45.54 -21.27
CA LYS A 424 15.16 46.10 -21.09
C LYS A 424 16.20 45.05 -20.69
N VAL A 425 15.79 43.85 -20.33
CA VAL A 425 16.72 42.77 -19.93
C VAL A 425 17.20 41.93 -21.12
N ILE A 426 16.66 42.18 -22.32
CA ILE A 426 17.12 41.50 -23.53
C ILE A 426 18.58 41.89 -23.80
N GLY A 427 19.42 40.87 -24.04
CA GLY A 427 20.86 41.08 -24.30
C GLY A 427 21.72 41.22 -23.06
N LEU A 428 21.10 41.29 -21.85
CA LEU A 428 21.85 41.33 -20.58
C LEU A 428 22.09 39.94 -20.05
N SER A 429 23.24 39.72 -19.42
CA SER A 429 23.52 38.50 -18.68
C SER A 429 22.83 38.49 -17.32
N ILE A 430 22.56 37.31 -16.75
CA ILE A 430 21.89 37.18 -15.44
C ILE A 430 22.69 37.88 -14.32
N VAL A 431 24.02 37.90 -14.39
CA VAL A 431 24.87 38.61 -13.43
C VAL A 431 24.65 40.14 -13.51
N GLU A 432 24.47 40.68 -14.70
CA GLU A 432 24.27 42.15 -14.89
C GLU A 432 22.92 42.62 -14.36
N LEU A 433 21.95 41.72 -14.22
CA LEU A 433 20.64 42.04 -13.65
C LEU A 433 20.69 42.33 -12.14
N ASN A 434 21.78 41.99 -11.47
CA ASN A 434 21.99 42.19 -10.04
C ASN A 434 20.78 41.83 -9.18
N LEU A 435 20.30 40.57 -9.37
CA LEU A 435 19.09 40.04 -8.74
C LEU A 435 19.28 39.90 -7.23
N PRO A 436 18.22 40.11 -6.42
CA PRO A 436 18.26 39.83 -4.99
C PRO A 436 18.59 38.34 -4.70
N SER A 437 19.25 38.08 -3.57
CA SER A 437 19.67 36.73 -3.19
C SER A 437 18.55 35.71 -3.03
N ASP A 438 17.31 36.17 -2.83
CA ASP A 438 16.09 35.34 -2.71
C ASP A 438 15.31 35.25 -4.03
N PHE A 439 15.84 35.79 -5.14
CA PHE A 439 15.26 35.70 -6.48
C PHE A 439 16.20 34.88 -7.36
N LEU A 440 15.78 33.63 -7.62
CA LEU A 440 16.61 32.68 -8.36
C LEU A 440 15.90 32.25 -9.65
N ILE A 441 16.56 32.42 -10.80
CA ILE A 441 16.14 31.84 -12.06
C ILE A 441 16.60 30.39 -12.09
N LEU A 442 15.65 29.46 -12.06
CA LEU A 442 15.92 28.02 -12.00
C LEU A 442 16.12 27.40 -13.38
N LEU A 443 15.37 27.90 -14.37
CA LEU A 443 15.35 27.33 -15.71
C LEU A 443 14.90 28.43 -16.71
N ILE A 444 15.45 28.37 -17.90
CA ILE A 444 15.04 29.21 -19.04
C ILE A 444 14.56 28.24 -20.13
N LYS A 445 13.32 28.44 -20.61
CA LYS A 445 12.84 27.76 -21.81
C LYS A 445 12.93 28.76 -22.97
N ARG A 446 13.73 28.41 -23.97
CA ARG A 446 13.94 29.16 -25.21
C ARG A 446 13.46 28.26 -26.36
N GLU A 447 12.42 28.66 -27.05
CA GLU A 447 11.76 27.85 -28.06
C GLU A 447 11.40 26.43 -27.53
N ASN A 448 12.10 25.38 -28.00
CA ASN A 448 11.93 24.01 -27.56
C ASN A 448 13.00 23.50 -26.58
N ASP A 449 14.02 24.32 -26.28
CA ASP A 449 15.15 23.92 -25.44
C ASP A 449 15.03 24.44 -24.02
N TYR A 450 15.54 23.64 -23.07
CA TYR A 450 15.64 24.02 -21.66
C TYR A 450 17.09 24.32 -21.31
N ILE A 451 17.37 25.58 -21.00
CA ILE A 451 18.70 26.11 -20.70
C ILE A 451 18.87 26.18 -19.17
N LYS A 452 19.90 25.56 -18.65
CA LYS A 452 20.33 25.76 -17.26
C LYS A 452 20.98 27.12 -17.13
N PRO A 453 20.42 28.09 -16.38
CA PRO A 453 20.96 29.42 -16.28
C PRO A 453 22.29 29.42 -15.51
N THR A 454 23.23 30.19 -15.99
CA THR A 454 24.47 30.57 -15.34
C THR A 454 24.56 32.10 -15.24
N GLY A 455 25.47 32.63 -14.44
CA GLY A 455 25.64 34.09 -14.34
C GLY A 455 25.93 34.76 -15.68
N SER A 456 26.54 34.06 -16.63
CA SER A 456 26.88 34.52 -17.99
C SER A 456 25.77 34.27 -19.02
N THR A 457 24.67 33.61 -18.66
CA THR A 457 23.57 33.35 -19.59
C THR A 457 22.89 34.66 -19.97
N ILE A 458 22.84 34.96 -21.27
CA ILE A 458 22.19 36.12 -21.83
C ILE A 458 20.70 35.82 -22.03
N LEU A 459 19.84 36.75 -21.63
CA LEU A 459 18.40 36.65 -21.81
C LEU A 459 18.00 37.13 -23.20
N GLU A 460 17.12 36.40 -23.84
CA GLU A 460 16.60 36.68 -25.18
C GLU A 460 15.08 36.92 -25.15
N GLU A 461 14.62 37.51 -26.20
CA GLU A 461 13.20 37.72 -26.44
C GLU A 461 12.45 36.38 -26.45
N ASN A 462 11.22 36.35 -25.90
CA ASN A 462 10.37 35.16 -25.77
C ASN A 462 10.93 34.06 -24.85
N ASP A 463 12.03 34.29 -24.13
CA ASP A 463 12.46 33.40 -23.08
C ASP A 463 11.38 33.28 -22.00
N MET A 464 11.02 32.05 -21.64
CA MET A 464 10.22 31.78 -20.45
C MET A 464 11.12 31.43 -19.28
N LEU A 465 11.11 32.28 -18.26
CA LEU A 465 11.88 32.10 -17.03
C LEU A 465 11.05 31.38 -15.98
N LEU A 466 11.59 30.30 -15.41
CA LEU A 466 11.06 29.68 -14.19
C LEU A 466 11.82 30.27 -13.01
N ILE A 467 11.14 31.03 -12.17
CA ILE A 467 11.70 31.83 -11.10
C ILE A 467 11.24 31.30 -9.76
N GLN A 468 12.17 31.18 -8.80
CA GLN A 468 11.87 30.96 -7.40
C GLN A 468 12.00 32.25 -6.63
N CYS A 469 10.94 32.68 -5.96
CA CYS A 469 10.95 33.87 -5.10
C CYS A 469 9.96 33.70 -3.94
N ASN A 470 10.45 33.89 -2.70
CA ASN A 470 9.65 33.68 -1.48
C ASN A 470 8.75 34.89 -1.14
N SER A 471 8.97 36.08 -1.76
CA SER A 471 8.23 37.30 -1.46
C SER A 471 7.54 37.87 -2.69
N GLU A 472 6.22 37.93 -2.67
CA GLU A 472 5.38 38.49 -3.74
C GLU A 472 5.74 39.96 -4.03
N ASN A 473 6.02 40.73 -2.99
CA ASN A 473 6.38 42.15 -3.14
C ASN A 473 7.74 42.33 -3.84
N ARG A 474 8.71 41.46 -3.55
CA ARG A 474 10.03 41.48 -4.21
C ARG A 474 9.91 41.01 -5.66
N TYR A 475 9.14 39.97 -5.90
CA TYR A 475 8.87 39.48 -7.25
C TYR A 475 8.34 40.63 -8.14
N LYS A 476 7.29 41.33 -7.68
CA LYS A 476 6.72 42.47 -8.41
C LYS A 476 7.69 43.62 -8.62
N LYS A 477 8.59 43.88 -7.64
CA LYS A 477 9.66 44.93 -7.77
C LYS A 477 10.68 44.57 -8.85
N VAL A 478 11.11 43.30 -8.91
CA VAL A 478 12.08 42.84 -9.92
C VAL A 478 11.43 42.86 -11.32
N LEU A 479 10.19 42.38 -11.45
CA LEU A 479 9.48 42.40 -12.73
C LEU A 479 9.27 43.80 -13.27
N LYS A 480 9.02 44.83 -12.41
CA LYS A 480 8.93 46.21 -12.87
C LYS A 480 10.28 46.68 -13.49
N ARG A 481 11.41 46.15 -13.07
CA ARG A 481 12.72 46.44 -13.69
C ARG A 481 12.89 45.73 -15.04
N PHE A 482 12.23 44.61 -15.23
CA PHE A 482 12.30 43.82 -16.47
C PHE A 482 11.46 44.50 -17.58
N ASN A 483 10.34 45.15 -17.22
CA ASN A 483 9.41 45.78 -18.16
C ASN A 483 9.53 47.33 -18.23
N SER A 484 10.34 47.95 -17.33
CA SER A 484 10.58 49.39 -17.34
C SER A 484 11.92 49.71 -18.02
#